data_ea66c094b4ad0c14e33df647df7570ec
#
_entry.id   ea66c094b4ad0c14e33df647df7570ec
#
_cell.length_a   1.000
_cell.length_b   1.000
_cell.length_c   1.000
_cell.angle_alpha   90.00
_cell.angle_beta   90.00
_cell.angle_gamma   90.00
#
_symmetry.space_group_name_H-M   'P 1'
#
loop_
_entity.id
_entity.type
_entity.pdbx_description
1 polymer ?
#
loop_
_entity_poly.entity_id
_entity_poly.type
_entity_poly.pdbx_seq_one_letter_code
_entity_poly.pdbx_strand_id
1 'polypeptide(L)'
;MLRHLKIQNFALIEELEVSFDEGMTCITGETGAGKSILLGGLSLVLGKRADLSSLIDPNKKCIVEASFDIGLYDLENLFERLDIDYEKQTILRREILPQSKSRAFINDNPVTLDVLQKISQKLIDIHSQNETQILLESDYQFEILDALGSNMTTVKSYNKTLSSYKKSVKNYSHLVAVKNESQNLLELKQFLFDELSTINLKAGMEEMLESKISALSNVEYLQTSICESIQLLESESIGIIDSILR
;
A
#
# COMPACT_ATOMS: atom_id res chain seq x y z
N MET A 1 -19.10 12.94 19.78
CA MET A 1 -19.37 12.47 21.17
C MET A 1 -19.85 11.04 21.15
N LEU A 2 -19.39 10.17 22.09
CA LEU A 2 -19.89 8.78 22.24
C LEU A 2 -21.36 8.85 22.68
N ARG A 3 -22.25 8.15 21.97
CA ARG A 3 -23.69 8.11 22.25
C ARG A 3 -24.13 6.76 22.77
N HIS A 4 -23.54 5.69 22.23
CA HIS A 4 -23.98 4.33 22.54
C HIS A 4 -22.80 3.38 22.51
N LEU A 5 -22.78 2.42 23.44
CA LEU A 5 -21.79 1.36 23.50
C LEU A 5 -22.50 0.02 23.72
N LYS A 6 -22.26 -0.93 22.83
CA LYS A 6 -22.76 -2.29 22.92
C LYS A 6 -21.58 -3.26 22.98
N ILE A 7 -21.61 -4.18 23.94
CA ILE A 7 -20.59 -5.21 24.13
C ILE A 7 -21.28 -6.56 24.24
N GLN A 8 -20.83 -7.54 23.47
CA GLN A 8 -21.32 -8.91 23.51
C GLN A 8 -20.18 -9.90 23.58
N ASN A 9 -20.29 -10.90 24.47
CA ASN A 9 -19.35 -12.00 24.64
C ASN A 9 -17.90 -11.54 24.89
N PHE A 10 -17.72 -10.61 25.82
CA PHE A 10 -16.40 -10.06 26.16
C PHE A 10 -16.11 -10.13 27.66
N ALA A 11 -15.03 -10.78 28.05
CA ALA A 11 -14.55 -10.97 29.41
C ALA A 11 -15.65 -11.57 30.32
N LEU A 12 -16.25 -10.81 31.19
CA LEU A 12 -17.36 -11.22 32.08
C LEU A 12 -18.71 -10.67 31.60
N ILE A 13 -18.77 -10.01 30.44
CA ILE A 13 -19.98 -9.38 29.90
C ILE A 13 -20.57 -10.29 28.81
N GLU A 14 -21.69 -10.92 29.12
CA GLU A 14 -22.46 -11.66 28.09
C GLU A 14 -23.07 -10.69 27.09
N GLU A 15 -23.81 -9.69 27.59
CA GLU A 15 -24.36 -8.59 26.81
C GLU A 15 -24.48 -7.35 27.67
N LEU A 16 -24.06 -6.22 27.16
CA LEU A 16 -24.15 -4.92 27.78
C LEU A 16 -24.50 -3.87 26.73
N GLU A 17 -25.45 -3.00 27.04
CA GLU A 17 -25.83 -1.88 26.21
C GLU A 17 -25.94 -0.64 27.08
N VAL A 18 -25.20 0.42 26.76
CA VAL A 18 -25.13 1.66 27.52
C VAL A 18 -25.30 2.85 26.59
N SER A 19 -26.20 3.75 26.94
CA SER A 19 -26.36 5.04 26.29
C SER A 19 -25.72 6.15 27.11
N PHE A 20 -25.10 7.11 26.41
CA PHE A 20 -24.44 8.26 27.02
C PHE A 20 -25.12 9.55 26.59
N ASP A 21 -25.52 10.34 27.58
CA ASP A 21 -26.05 11.68 27.36
C ASP A 21 -24.93 12.72 27.28
N GLU A 22 -25.31 13.98 26.96
CA GLU A 22 -24.34 15.07 26.96
C GLU A 22 -23.93 15.44 28.38
N GLY A 23 -22.65 15.81 28.52
CA GLY A 23 -22.07 16.18 29.78
C GLY A 23 -21.22 15.09 30.40
N MET A 24 -21.27 14.93 31.70
CA MET A 24 -20.45 14.03 32.50
C MET A 24 -21.25 12.77 32.91
N THR A 25 -20.78 11.61 32.53
CA THR A 25 -21.30 10.30 32.97
C THR A 25 -20.35 9.68 33.98
N CYS A 26 -20.86 9.29 35.16
CA CYS A 26 -20.09 8.62 36.18
C CYS A 26 -20.45 7.12 36.22
N ILE A 27 -19.45 6.25 36.01
CA ILE A 27 -19.60 4.80 36.07
C ILE A 27 -19.01 4.33 37.40
N THR A 28 -19.86 3.83 38.29
CA THR A 28 -19.45 3.32 39.61
C THR A 28 -19.54 1.81 39.65
N GLY A 29 -18.73 1.19 40.49
CA GLY A 29 -18.73 -0.25 40.72
C GLY A 29 -17.61 -0.67 41.64
N GLU A 30 -17.70 -1.89 42.20
CA GLU A 30 -16.65 -2.45 43.04
C GLU A 30 -15.33 -2.57 42.27
N THR A 31 -14.21 -2.45 43.00
CA THR A 31 -12.87 -2.47 42.43
C THR A 31 -12.57 -3.81 41.79
N GLY A 32 -12.17 -3.79 40.51
CA GLY A 32 -11.51 -4.88 39.81
C GLY A 32 -12.20 -5.47 38.59
N ALA A 33 -13.52 -5.59 38.53
CA ALA A 33 -14.16 -6.37 37.45
C ALA A 33 -14.86 -5.49 36.38
N GLY A 34 -15.76 -4.59 36.76
CA GLY A 34 -16.65 -3.93 35.77
C GLY A 34 -16.02 -2.82 34.96
N LYS A 35 -15.34 -1.86 35.62
CA LYS A 35 -14.79 -0.66 34.97
C LYS A 35 -13.69 -0.98 33.96
N SER A 36 -12.74 -1.85 34.35
CA SER A 36 -11.62 -2.25 33.47
C SER A 36 -12.06 -3.06 32.28
N ILE A 37 -13.12 -3.85 32.43
CA ILE A 37 -13.69 -4.65 31.33
C ILE A 37 -14.40 -3.74 30.34
N LEU A 38 -15.16 -2.74 30.80
CA LEU A 38 -15.84 -1.79 29.94
C LEU A 38 -14.81 -0.95 29.15
N LEU A 39 -13.75 -0.46 29.80
CA LEU A 39 -12.63 0.21 29.14
C LEU A 39 -11.88 -0.71 28.19
N GLY A 40 -11.74 -2.00 28.54
CA GLY A 40 -11.17 -3.00 27.65
C GLY A 40 -11.99 -3.20 26.37
N GLY A 41 -13.31 -3.33 26.50
CA GLY A 41 -14.22 -3.39 25.37
C GLY A 41 -14.15 -2.14 24.50
N LEU A 42 -14.21 -0.95 25.11
CA LEU A 42 -14.07 0.31 24.39
C LEU A 42 -12.70 0.40 23.65
N SER A 43 -11.62 -0.02 24.30
CA SER A 43 -10.29 -0.04 23.67
C SER A 43 -10.23 -0.93 22.42
N LEU A 44 -10.99 -2.01 22.35
CA LEU A 44 -11.07 -2.89 21.17
C LEU A 44 -11.67 -2.15 19.96
N VAL A 45 -12.74 -1.39 20.18
CA VAL A 45 -13.36 -0.56 19.13
C VAL A 45 -12.42 0.55 18.69
N LEU A 46 -11.55 1.03 19.59
CA LEU A 46 -10.55 2.05 19.26
C LEU A 46 -9.30 1.48 18.57
N GLY A 47 -9.31 0.20 18.21
CA GLY A 47 -8.24 -0.41 17.42
C GLY A 47 -7.16 -1.11 18.22
N LYS A 48 -7.33 -1.32 19.54
CA LYS A 48 -6.40 -2.13 20.33
C LYS A 48 -6.41 -3.58 19.84
N ARG A 49 -5.29 -4.27 19.95
CA ARG A 49 -5.21 -5.70 19.61
C ARG A 49 -6.12 -6.50 20.53
N ALA A 50 -6.87 -7.41 19.91
CA ALA A 50 -7.74 -8.31 20.65
C ALA A 50 -6.91 -9.44 21.29
N ASP A 51 -7.15 -9.70 22.56
CA ASP A 51 -6.68 -10.91 23.22
C ASP A 51 -7.83 -11.92 23.23
N LEU A 52 -7.61 -13.10 22.67
CA LEU A 52 -8.60 -14.15 22.55
C LEU A 52 -8.97 -14.78 23.89
N SER A 53 -8.10 -14.67 24.89
CA SER A 53 -8.38 -15.09 26.27
C SER A 53 -9.51 -14.27 26.91
N SER A 54 -9.90 -13.16 26.27
CA SER A 54 -10.96 -12.26 26.75
C SER A 54 -12.37 -12.66 26.28
N LEU A 55 -12.56 -13.80 25.61
CA LEU A 55 -13.90 -14.31 25.23
C LEU A 55 -14.52 -15.13 26.36
N ILE A 56 -15.81 -14.90 26.65
CA ILE A 56 -16.56 -15.77 27.60
C ILE A 56 -16.77 -17.15 26.96
N ASP A 57 -17.38 -17.17 25.79
CA ASP A 57 -17.61 -18.40 25.02
C ASP A 57 -16.71 -18.39 23.78
N PRO A 58 -15.70 -19.25 23.72
CA PRO A 58 -14.79 -19.33 22.57
C PRO A 58 -15.47 -19.74 21.26
N ASN A 59 -16.69 -20.30 21.32
CA ASN A 59 -17.43 -20.72 20.13
C ASN A 59 -18.34 -19.63 19.57
N LYS A 60 -18.54 -18.55 20.31
CA LYS A 60 -19.34 -17.40 19.89
C LYS A 60 -18.46 -16.22 19.49
N LYS A 61 -18.95 -15.42 18.55
CA LYS A 61 -18.27 -14.18 18.19
C LYS A 61 -18.41 -13.14 19.32
N CYS A 62 -17.36 -12.38 19.56
CA CYS A 62 -17.43 -11.15 20.35
C CYS A 62 -17.73 -9.98 19.43
N ILE A 63 -18.65 -9.11 19.83
CA ILE A 63 -18.99 -7.91 19.12
C ILE A 63 -18.88 -6.73 20.09
N VAL A 64 -18.11 -5.74 19.71
CA VAL A 64 -18.10 -4.44 20.39
C VAL A 64 -18.43 -3.38 19.38
N GLU A 65 -19.45 -2.58 19.68
CA GLU A 65 -19.96 -1.52 18.82
C GLU A 65 -20.08 -0.22 19.60
N ALA A 66 -19.59 0.87 19.02
CA ALA A 66 -19.68 2.20 19.61
C ALA A 66 -20.21 3.19 18.57
N SER A 67 -21.27 3.91 18.92
CA SER A 67 -21.87 4.94 18.08
C SER A 67 -21.43 6.33 18.54
N PHE A 68 -20.97 7.13 17.60
CA PHE A 68 -20.46 8.48 17.83
C PHE A 68 -21.26 9.50 17.02
N ASP A 69 -21.64 10.59 17.66
CA ASP A 69 -22.11 11.77 16.98
C ASP A 69 -20.90 12.67 16.66
N ILE A 70 -20.57 12.75 15.37
CA ILE A 70 -19.39 13.46 14.85
C ILE A 70 -19.74 14.72 14.07
N GLY A 71 -21.00 15.13 14.03
CA GLY A 71 -21.45 16.29 13.24
C GLY A 71 -20.77 17.62 13.58
N LEU A 72 -20.16 17.74 14.77
CA LEU A 72 -19.40 18.92 15.20
C LEU A 72 -17.89 18.79 14.98
N TYR A 73 -17.41 17.65 14.48
CA TYR A 73 -15.99 17.38 14.23
C TYR A 73 -15.69 17.63 12.75
N ASP A 74 -14.60 18.30 12.46
CA ASP A 74 -14.14 18.60 11.08
C ASP A 74 -13.41 17.36 10.50
N LEU A 75 -14.14 16.24 10.34
CA LEU A 75 -13.58 14.94 9.94
C LEU A 75 -13.90 14.54 8.49
N GLU A 76 -14.72 15.31 7.76
CA GLU A 76 -15.13 14.99 6.38
C GLU A 76 -13.93 14.72 5.46
N ASN A 77 -12.92 15.58 5.51
CA ASN A 77 -11.68 15.41 4.73
C ASN A 77 -10.87 14.16 5.12
N LEU A 78 -10.98 13.71 6.36
CA LEU A 78 -10.30 12.50 6.82
C LEU A 78 -11.00 11.25 6.28
N PHE A 79 -12.33 11.22 6.32
CA PHE A 79 -13.14 10.13 5.78
C PHE A 79 -12.95 10.00 4.26
N GLU A 80 -12.97 11.11 3.52
CA GLU A 80 -12.71 11.13 2.08
C GLU A 80 -11.31 10.57 1.73
N ARG A 81 -10.27 10.95 2.49
CA ARG A 81 -8.90 10.42 2.28
C ARG A 81 -8.77 8.93 2.56
N LEU A 82 -9.62 8.40 3.41
CA LEU A 82 -9.61 6.99 3.80
C LEU A 82 -10.59 6.15 2.96
N ASP A 83 -11.28 6.79 1.99
CA ASP A 83 -12.29 6.16 1.12
C ASP A 83 -13.42 5.51 1.92
N ILE A 84 -13.95 6.26 2.92
CA ILE A 84 -15.03 5.82 3.80
C ILE A 84 -16.15 6.84 3.75
N ASP A 85 -17.41 6.38 3.70
CA ASP A 85 -18.58 7.23 3.74
C ASP A 85 -18.68 7.98 5.07
N TYR A 86 -18.84 9.31 4.99
CA TYR A 86 -19.03 10.15 6.15
C TYR A 86 -20.50 10.19 6.54
N GLU A 87 -20.78 9.83 7.79
CA GLU A 87 -22.09 9.96 8.39
C GLU A 87 -21.99 10.70 9.72
N LYS A 88 -22.94 11.60 10.00
CA LYS A 88 -22.96 12.36 11.27
C LYS A 88 -23.04 11.44 12.49
N GLN A 89 -23.77 10.33 12.37
CA GLN A 89 -23.78 9.25 13.35
C GLN A 89 -22.90 8.13 12.82
N THR A 90 -21.67 8.07 13.27
CA THR A 90 -20.68 7.10 12.84
C THR A 90 -20.63 5.94 13.82
N ILE A 91 -20.70 4.73 13.29
CA ILE A 91 -20.65 3.49 14.08
C ILE A 91 -19.29 2.83 13.86
N LEU A 92 -18.55 2.62 14.93
CA LEU A 92 -17.34 1.81 14.94
C LEU A 92 -17.68 0.43 15.50
N ARG A 93 -17.39 -0.63 14.76
CA ARG A 93 -17.67 -2.01 15.19
C ARG A 93 -16.44 -2.89 15.08
N ARG A 94 -16.21 -3.68 16.11
CA ARG A 94 -15.16 -4.69 16.17
C ARG A 94 -15.78 -6.06 16.39
N GLU A 95 -15.43 -7.01 15.52
CA GLU A 95 -15.84 -8.41 15.67
C GLU A 95 -14.60 -9.29 15.87
N ILE A 96 -14.65 -10.17 16.86
CA ILE A 96 -13.64 -11.20 17.09
C ILE A 96 -14.33 -12.55 16.88
N LEU A 97 -13.84 -13.30 15.92
CA LEU A 97 -14.39 -14.60 15.54
C LEU A 97 -13.72 -15.74 16.34
N PRO A 98 -14.41 -16.88 16.55
CA PRO A 98 -13.87 -18.03 17.26
C PRO A 98 -12.52 -18.53 16.75
N GLN A 99 -12.21 -18.32 15.48
CA GLN A 99 -10.97 -18.78 14.82
C GLN A 99 -9.82 -17.75 14.90
N SER A 100 -9.78 -16.91 15.91
CA SER A 100 -8.72 -15.90 16.08
C SER A 100 -8.67 -14.82 14.98
N LYS A 101 -9.67 -14.74 14.12
CA LYS A 101 -9.80 -13.70 13.12
C LYS A 101 -10.59 -12.54 13.68
N SER A 102 -10.12 -11.33 13.46
CA SER A 102 -10.85 -10.14 13.87
C SER A 102 -11.14 -9.24 12.66
N ARG A 103 -12.29 -8.59 12.69
CA ARG A 103 -12.76 -7.67 11.67
C ARG A 103 -13.09 -6.34 12.30
N ALA A 104 -12.85 -5.27 11.57
CA ALA A 104 -13.20 -3.92 11.96
C ALA A 104 -14.11 -3.30 10.90
N PHE A 105 -15.07 -2.50 11.34
CA PHE A 105 -16.04 -1.86 10.46
C PHE A 105 -16.24 -0.41 10.91
N ILE A 106 -16.47 0.46 9.93
CA ILE A 106 -16.91 1.83 10.12
C ILE A 106 -18.12 2.03 9.21
N ASN A 107 -19.28 2.37 9.78
CA ASN A 107 -20.54 2.50 9.04
C ASN A 107 -20.81 1.27 8.15
N ASP A 108 -20.67 0.05 8.72
CA ASP A 108 -20.77 -1.24 8.03
C ASP A 108 -19.72 -1.52 6.93
N ASN A 109 -18.87 -0.57 6.56
CA ASN A 109 -17.76 -0.78 5.64
C ASN A 109 -16.60 -1.50 6.36
N PRO A 110 -16.08 -2.62 5.83
CA PRO A 110 -14.95 -3.31 6.41
C PRO A 110 -13.67 -2.48 6.24
N VAL A 111 -12.95 -2.28 7.35
CA VAL A 111 -11.73 -1.46 7.36
C VAL A 111 -10.55 -2.20 8.00
N THR A 112 -9.34 -1.71 7.74
CA THR A 112 -8.14 -2.19 8.46
C THR A 112 -8.08 -1.61 9.87
N LEU A 113 -7.32 -2.26 10.76
CA LEU A 113 -7.10 -1.75 12.12
C LEU A 113 -6.48 -0.37 12.15
N ASP A 114 -5.55 -0.10 11.24
CA ASP A 114 -4.87 1.19 11.15
C ASP A 114 -5.84 2.33 10.79
N VAL A 115 -6.81 2.05 9.92
CA VAL A 115 -7.85 3.00 9.55
C VAL A 115 -8.79 3.25 10.73
N LEU A 116 -9.24 2.17 11.39
CA LEU A 116 -10.07 2.27 12.59
C LEU A 116 -9.37 3.11 13.67
N GLN A 117 -8.09 2.86 13.92
CA GLN A 117 -7.30 3.56 14.92
C GLN A 117 -7.13 5.05 14.60
N LYS A 118 -6.87 5.40 13.33
CA LYS A 118 -6.75 6.81 12.91
C LYS A 118 -8.02 7.62 13.15
N ILE A 119 -9.19 7.02 12.90
CA ILE A 119 -10.46 7.69 13.15
C ILE A 119 -10.76 7.74 14.64
N SER A 120 -10.61 6.63 15.35
CA SER A 120 -10.93 6.54 16.77
C SER A 120 -10.12 7.51 17.64
N GLN A 121 -8.83 7.72 17.32
CA GLN A 121 -7.99 8.70 18.00
C GLN A 121 -8.48 10.16 17.91
N LYS A 122 -9.30 10.46 16.91
CA LYS A 122 -9.94 11.81 16.78
C LYS A 122 -11.30 11.88 17.47
N LEU A 123 -11.89 10.76 17.88
CA LEU A 123 -13.21 10.69 18.48
C LEU A 123 -13.19 10.62 20.01
N ILE A 124 -12.25 9.88 20.57
CA ILE A 124 -12.19 9.63 22.01
C ILE A 124 -10.75 9.45 22.46
N ASP A 125 -10.47 9.97 23.62
CA ASP A 125 -9.20 9.76 24.32
C ASP A 125 -9.45 8.98 25.61
N ILE A 126 -8.63 7.94 25.87
CA ILE A 126 -8.72 7.13 27.08
C ILE A 126 -7.47 7.38 27.93
N HIS A 127 -7.67 8.07 29.04
CA HIS A 127 -6.64 8.25 30.05
C HIS A 127 -6.66 7.08 31.05
N SER A 128 -5.74 6.15 30.90
CA SER A 128 -5.47 5.09 31.87
C SER A 128 -4.18 5.37 32.65
N GLN A 129 -3.96 4.64 33.74
CA GLN A 129 -2.80 4.85 34.61
C GLN A 129 -1.42 4.75 33.90
N ASN A 130 -1.38 4.23 32.66
CA ASN A 130 -0.15 3.97 31.90
C ASN A 130 -0.05 4.73 30.56
N GLU A 131 -0.97 5.61 30.20
CA GLU A 131 -1.04 6.21 28.85
C GLU A 131 -0.74 7.71 28.80
N THR A 132 0.16 8.19 29.64
CA THR A 132 0.69 9.58 29.57
C THR A 132 1.60 9.85 28.37
N GLN A 133 1.79 8.88 27.47
CA GLN A 133 2.75 8.99 26.36
C GLN A 133 2.33 10.01 25.29
N ILE A 134 1.03 10.22 25.05
CA ILE A 134 0.54 11.17 24.02
C ILE A 134 0.97 12.61 24.34
N LEU A 135 1.02 12.99 25.61
CA LEU A 135 1.48 14.32 26.04
C LEU A 135 2.98 14.56 25.78
N LEU A 136 3.75 13.52 25.54
CA LEU A 136 5.18 13.61 25.23
C LEU A 136 5.43 13.75 23.71
N GLU A 137 4.41 13.55 22.87
CA GLU A 137 4.52 13.74 21.43
C GLU A 137 4.56 15.22 21.08
N SER A 138 5.62 15.65 20.40
CA SER A 138 5.83 17.05 20.03
C SER A 138 4.67 17.62 19.22
N ASP A 139 4.09 16.84 18.33
CA ASP A 139 2.99 17.28 17.47
C ASP A 139 1.73 17.60 18.30
N TYR A 140 1.44 16.78 19.32
CA TYR A 140 0.33 17.00 20.22
C TYR A 140 0.54 18.25 21.12
N GLN A 141 1.77 18.47 21.56
CA GLN A 141 2.13 19.67 22.33
C GLN A 141 1.92 20.94 21.50
N PHE A 142 2.28 20.93 20.22
CA PHE A 142 2.01 22.04 19.31
C PHE A 142 0.50 22.26 19.09
N GLU A 143 -0.30 21.19 18.91
CA GLU A 143 -1.76 21.30 18.81
C GLU A 143 -2.38 22.00 20.04
N ILE A 144 -1.93 21.64 21.25
CA ILE A 144 -2.39 22.28 22.49
C ILE A 144 -1.98 23.76 22.54
N LEU A 145 -0.73 24.08 22.21
CA LEU A 145 -0.25 25.46 22.22
C LEU A 145 -1.00 26.33 21.20
N ASP A 146 -1.27 25.80 20.01
CA ASP A 146 -2.04 26.50 18.97
C ASP A 146 -3.50 26.70 19.38
N ALA A 147 -4.11 25.73 20.07
CA ALA A 147 -5.46 25.85 20.61
C ALA A 147 -5.54 26.91 21.71
N LEU A 148 -4.59 26.93 22.65
CA LEU A 148 -4.51 27.91 23.74
C LEU A 148 -4.21 29.32 23.22
N GLY A 149 -3.37 29.42 22.18
CA GLY A 149 -3.01 30.69 21.55
C GLY A 149 -4.10 31.28 20.64
N SER A 150 -5.23 30.61 20.45
CA SER A 150 -6.30 31.00 19.52
C SER A 150 -5.80 31.19 18.06
N ASN A 151 -4.73 30.49 17.68
CA ASN A 151 -4.06 30.62 16.38
C ASN A 151 -4.64 29.73 15.28
N MET A 152 -5.77 29.07 15.50
CA MET A 152 -6.35 28.06 14.60
C MET A 152 -6.54 28.54 13.15
N THR A 153 -6.89 29.80 12.95
CA THR A 153 -7.05 30.39 11.61
C THR A 153 -5.72 30.50 10.87
N THR A 154 -4.68 30.94 11.59
CA THR A 154 -3.32 31.05 11.05
C THR A 154 -2.72 29.69 10.74
N VAL A 155 -2.92 28.70 11.61
CA VAL A 155 -2.48 27.30 11.43
C VAL A 155 -3.19 26.68 10.22
N LYS A 156 -4.51 26.87 10.05
CA LYS A 156 -5.24 26.40 8.85
C LYS A 156 -4.67 27.02 7.56
N SER A 157 -4.39 28.32 7.55
CA SER A 157 -3.78 29.01 6.40
C SER A 157 -2.38 28.48 6.10
N TYR A 158 -1.55 28.31 7.13
CA TYR A 158 -0.21 27.74 7.02
C TYR A 158 -0.25 26.33 6.44
N ASN A 159 -1.08 25.44 6.98
CA ASN A 159 -1.20 24.07 6.51
C ASN A 159 -1.69 23.99 5.07
N LYS A 160 -2.61 24.86 4.65
CA LYS A 160 -3.04 24.97 3.25
C LYS A 160 -1.88 25.34 2.32
N THR A 161 -1.10 26.35 2.71
CA THR A 161 0.07 26.79 1.93
C THR A 161 1.17 25.73 1.89
N LEU A 162 1.45 25.08 3.02
CA LEU A 162 2.40 23.99 3.12
C LEU A 162 2.02 22.79 2.24
N SER A 163 0.73 22.43 2.24
CA SER A 163 0.22 21.35 1.37
C SER A 163 0.38 21.70 -0.11
N SER A 164 0.06 22.94 -0.51
CA SER A 164 0.26 23.44 -1.86
C SER A 164 1.74 23.42 -2.26
N TYR A 165 2.63 23.88 -1.37
CA TYR A 165 4.08 23.84 -1.58
C TYR A 165 4.58 22.39 -1.78
N LYS A 166 4.22 21.48 -0.89
CA LYS A 166 4.60 20.05 -1.01
C LYS A 166 4.13 19.44 -2.32
N LYS A 167 2.89 19.76 -2.76
CA LYS A 167 2.35 19.32 -4.05
C LYS A 167 3.15 19.88 -5.23
N SER A 168 3.53 21.15 -5.18
CA SER A 168 4.33 21.80 -6.23
C SER A 168 5.74 21.21 -6.32
N VAL A 169 6.39 20.96 -5.19
CA VAL A 169 7.71 20.29 -5.14
C VAL A 169 7.65 18.89 -5.73
N LYS A 170 6.61 18.11 -5.38
CA LYS A 170 6.42 16.76 -5.95
C LYS A 170 6.20 16.80 -7.46
N ASN A 171 5.39 17.73 -7.95
CA ASN A 171 5.15 17.91 -9.38
C ASN A 171 6.44 18.34 -10.10
N TYR A 172 7.21 19.26 -9.52
CA TYR A 172 8.50 19.69 -10.08
C TYR A 172 9.48 18.52 -10.21
N SER A 173 9.66 17.73 -9.16
CA SER A 173 10.54 16.56 -9.18
C SER A 173 10.11 15.53 -10.23
N HIS A 174 8.80 15.29 -10.35
CA HIS A 174 8.25 14.41 -11.39
C HIS A 174 8.55 14.94 -12.80
N LEU A 175 8.31 16.24 -13.05
CA LEU A 175 8.59 16.85 -14.36
C LEU A 175 10.08 16.82 -14.73
N VAL A 176 10.97 17.01 -13.76
CA VAL A 176 12.42 16.88 -13.97
C VAL A 176 12.79 15.46 -14.36
N ALA A 177 12.21 14.46 -13.69
CA ALA A 177 12.44 13.05 -14.03
C ALA A 177 11.96 12.72 -15.46
N VAL A 178 10.76 13.12 -15.82
CA VAL A 178 10.19 12.93 -17.18
C VAL A 178 11.05 13.64 -18.24
N LYS A 179 11.51 14.87 -17.95
CA LYS A 179 12.40 15.60 -18.86
C LYS A 179 13.70 14.83 -19.12
N ASN A 180 14.35 14.33 -18.06
CA ASN A 180 15.62 13.61 -18.20
C ASN A 180 15.42 12.30 -18.98
N GLU A 181 14.35 11.56 -18.71
CA GLU A 181 14.02 10.34 -19.45
C GLU A 181 13.76 10.62 -20.94
N SER A 182 12.99 11.67 -21.24
CA SER A 182 12.71 12.07 -22.61
C SER A 182 13.98 12.53 -23.35
N GLN A 183 14.91 13.19 -22.67
CA GLN A 183 16.16 13.62 -23.23
C GLN A 183 17.07 12.44 -23.58
N ASN A 184 17.20 11.46 -22.66
CA ASN A 184 17.95 10.24 -22.90
C ASN A 184 17.38 9.45 -24.09
N LEU A 185 16.06 9.36 -24.19
CA LEU A 185 15.39 8.70 -25.31
C LEU A 185 15.62 9.43 -26.64
N LEU A 186 15.63 10.75 -26.61
CA LEU A 186 15.91 11.58 -27.79
C LEU A 186 17.34 11.37 -28.27
N GLU A 187 18.33 11.38 -27.37
CA GLU A 187 19.74 11.12 -27.70
C GLU A 187 19.94 9.74 -28.31
N LEU A 188 19.31 8.71 -27.72
CA LEU A 188 19.35 7.37 -28.29
C LEU A 188 18.74 7.31 -29.68
N LYS A 189 17.56 7.92 -29.90
CA LYS A 189 16.91 7.95 -31.21
C LYS A 189 17.73 8.72 -32.24
N GLN A 190 18.35 9.82 -31.84
CA GLN A 190 19.23 10.60 -32.70
C GLN A 190 20.45 9.77 -33.12
N PHE A 191 21.09 9.09 -32.17
CA PHE A 191 22.20 8.19 -32.48
C PHE A 191 21.81 7.09 -33.48
N LEU A 192 20.69 6.41 -33.27
CA LEU A 192 20.20 5.38 -34.19
C LEU A 192 19.85 5.94 -35.57
N PHE A 193 19.27 7.16 -35.62
CA PHE A 193 18.97 7.83 -36.88
C PHE A 193 20.27 8.18 -37.67
N ASP A 194 21.25 8.71 -36.97
CA ASP A 194 22.54 9.05 -37.58
C ASP A 194 23.27 7.80 -38.12
N GLU A 195 23.25 6.71 -37.36
CA GLU A 195 23.79 5.41 -37.77
C GLU A 195 23.09 4.87 -39.03
N LEU A 196 21.77 4.87 -39.06
CA LEU A 196 20.99 4.41 -40.22
C LEU A 196 21.20 5.32 -41.43
N SER A 197 21.37 6.64 -41.23
CA SER A 197 21.58 7.60 -42.29
C SER A 197 22.94 7.42 -42.99
N THR A 198 23.97 6.96 -42.27
CA THR A 198 25.28 6.67 -42.83
C THR A 198 25.28 5.47 -43.77
N ILE A 199 24.40 4.50 -43.59
CA ILE A 199 24.38 3.25 -44.38
C ILE A 199 23.80 3.45 -45.78
N ASN A 200 23.17 4.60 -46.10
CA ASN A 200 22.56 4.94 -47.37
C ASN A 200 21.64 3.79 -47.90
N LEU A 201 20.68 3.39 -47.10
CA LEU A 201 19.77 2.30 -47.40
C LEU A 201 19.01 2.52 -48.71
N LYS A 202 19.06 1.51 -49.59
CA LYS A 202 18.33 1.51 -50.86
C LYS A 202 17.31 0.36 -50.84
N ALA A 203 16.17 0.57 -51.46
CA ALA A 203 15.18 -0.48 -51.64
C ALA A 203 15.79 -1.70 -52.36
N GLY A 204 15.59 -2.90 -51.86
CA GLY A 204 16.16 -4.14 -52.38
C GLY A 204 17.58 -4.46 -51.92
N MET A 205 18.20 -3.65 -51.04
CA MET A 205 19.54 -3.89 -50.52
C MET A 205 19.61 -5.12 -49.60
N GLU A 206 18.57 -5.37 -48.85
CA GLU A 206 18.45 -6.54 -47.96
C GLU A 206 18.44 -7.83 -48.77
N GLU A 207 17.57 -7.93 -49.77
CA GLU A 207 17.46 -9.06 -50.67
C GLU A 207 18.79 -9.34 -51.42
N MET A 208 19.46 -8.27 -51.85
CA MET A 208 20.78 -8.39 -52.50
C MET A 208 21.87 -8.89 -51.54
N LEU A 209 21.86 -8.43 -50.27
CA LEU A 209 22.81 -8.91 -49.25
C LEU A 209 22.53 -10.36 -48.83
N GLU A 210 21.27 -10.74 -48.63
CA GLU A 210 20.90 -12.12 -48.37
C GLU A 210 21.31 -13.09 -49.50
N SER A 211 21.08 -12.69 -50.76
CA SER A 211 21.54 -13.45 -51.93
C SER A 211 23.04 -13.61 -51.95
N LYS A 212 23.82 -12.56 -51.62
CA LYS A 212 25.28 -12.63 -51.51
C LYS A 212 25.75 -13.56 -50.36
N ILE A 213 25.10 -13.45 -49.20
CA ILE A 213 25.44 -14.35 -48.07
C ILE A 213 25.18 -15.80 -48.44
N SER A 214 24.02 -16.07 -49.04
CA SER A 214 23.67 -17.44 -49.49
C SER A 214 24.66 -17.97 -50.53
N ALA A 215 25.07 -17.12 -51.49
CA ALA A 215 26.07 -17.52 -52.49
C ALA A 215 27.44 -17.81 -51.86
N LEU A 216 27.91 -16.98 -50.92
CA LEU A 216 29.18 -17.18 -50.22
C LEU A 216 29.15 -18.42 -49.32
N SER A 217 28.09 -18.67 -48.61
CA SER A 217 27.89 -19.84 -47.77
C SER A 217 27.90 -21.12 -48.63
N ASN A 218 27.26 -21.09 -49.83
CA ASN A 218 27.31 -22.22 -50.73
C ASN A 218 28.72 -22.49 -51.28
N VAL A 219 29.53 -21.46 -51.55
CA VAL A 219 30.92 -21.59 -51.98
C VAL A 219 31.75 -22.23 -50.87
N GLU A 220 31.61 -21.83 -49.64
CA GLU A 220 32.31 -22.38 -48.48
C GLU A 220 31.96 -23.88 -48.29
N TYR A 221 30.67 -24.21 -48.36
CA TYR A 221 30.20 -25.59 -48.31
C TYR A 221 30.79 -26.43 -49.46
N LEU A 222 30.80 -25.93 -50.67
CA LEU A 222 31.39 -26.62 -51.83
C LEU A 222 32.89 -26.79 -51.69
N GLN A 223 33.63 -25.81 -51.20
CA GLN A 223 35.04 -25.91 -50.90
C GLN A 223 35.32 -27.00 -49.88
N THR A 224 34.56 -27.00 -48.77
CA THR A 224 34.74 -28.03 -47.74
C THR A 224 34.45 -29.43 -48.29
N SER A 225 33.36 -29.61 -49.02
CA SER A 225 33.02 -30.92 -49.65
C SER A 225 34.04 -31.42 -50.69
N ILE A 226 34.60 -30.47 -51.47
CA ILE A 226 35.64 -30.81 -52.42
C ILE A 226 36.93 -31.23 -51.71
N CYS A 227 37.31 -30.44 -50.64
CA CYS A 227 38.51 -30.82 -49.83
C CYS A 227 38.32 -32.19 -49.16
N GLU A 228 37.15 -32.46 -48.58
CA GLU A 228 36.85 -33.78 -48.02
C GLU A 228 36.91 -34.90 -49.08
N SER A 229 36.38 -34.64 -50.26
CA SER A 229 36.40 -35.59 -51.38
C SER A 229 37.83 -35.88 -51.86
N ILE A 230 38.65 -34.84 -51.95
CA ILE A 230 40.11 -35.01 -52.31
C ILE A 230 40.81 -35.78 -51.22
N GLN A 231 40.62 -35.47 -49.92
CA GLN A 231 41.23 -36.24 -48.84
C GLN A 231 40.84 -37.73 -48.85
N LEU A 232 39.57 -38.01 -49.15
CA LEU A 232 39.10 -39.41 -49.30
C LEU A 232 39.74 -40.14 -50.49
N LEU A 233 40.02 -39.41 -51.59
CA LEU A 233 40.64 -39.96 -52.79
C LEU A 233 42.14 -40.14 -52.63
N GLU A 234 42.82 -39.28 -51.88
CA GLU A 234 44.27 -39.26 -51.67
C GLU A 234 44.75 -40.03 -50.44
N SER A 235 43.84 -40.59 -49.61
CA SER A 235 44.20 -41.29 -48.38
C SER A 235 45.01 -42.56 -48.74
N GLU A 236 46.29 -42.63 -48.31
CA GLU A 236 47.27 -43.67 -48.63
C GLU A 236 46.88 -45.09 -48.20
N SER A 237 45.90 -45.26 -47.34
CA SER A 237 45.50 -46.60 -46.87
C SER A 237 44.22 -47.16 -47.48
N ILE A 238 43.35 -46.36 -48.08
CA ILE A 238 42.06 -46.76 -48.67
C ILE A 238 41.71 -45.86 -49.88
N GLY A 239 42.63 -45.23 -50.54
CA GLY A 239 42.40 -44.38 -51.69
C GLY A 239 41.82 -45.17 -52.86
N ILE A 240 40.65 -44.76 -53.36
CA ILE A 240 39.97 -45.40 -54.48
C ILE A 240 40.84 -45.35 -55.73
N ILE A 241 41.68 -44.35 -55.91
CA ILE A 241 42.62 -44.22 -57.05
C ILE A 241 43.63 -45.26 -57.03
N ASP A 242 44.25 -45.60 -55.90
CA ASP A 242 45.20 -46.67 -55.75
C ASP A 242 44.59 -48.07 -55.95
N SER A 243 43.33 -48.25 -55.64
CA SER A 243 42.53 -49.45 -55.83
C SER A 243 42.18 -49.69 -57.30
N ILE A 244 42.14 -48.67 -58.15
CA ILE A 244 41.86 -48.77 -59.58
C ILE A 244 43.12 -48.92 -60.41
N LEU A 245 44.23 -48.45 -59.89
CA LEU A 245 45.55 -48.53 -60.58
C LEU A 245 46.34 -49.85 -60.30
N ARG A 246 45.83 -50.66 -59.37
CA ARG A 246 46.27 -52.05 -59.14
C ARG A 246 45.37 -53.00 -59.89
#